data_e8ef3fe7e3f1004da7edfd756dc92066
#
_entry.id   e8ef3fe7e3f1004da7edfd756dc92066
#
_cell.length_a   1.000
_cell.length_b   1.000
_cell.length_c   1.000
_cell.angle_alpha   90.00
_cell.angle_beta   90.00
_cell.angle_gamma   90.00
#
_symmetry.space_group_name_H-M   'P 1'
#
loop_
_entity.id
_entity.type
_entity.pdbx_description
1 polymer ?
#
loop_
_entity_poly.entity_id
_entity_poly.type
_entity_poly.pdbx_seq_one_letter_code
_entity_poly.pdbx_strand_id
1 'polypeptide(L)'
;MNIVFGQADLSDIDELIRMRIAYMIDDFGSISDEEREGIEKQLPDYFARKLGTELIAFVAKDGNRIVSVAYLHIIEMPANSILLNGLYGDV
;
A
#
# COMPACT_ATOMS: atom_id res chain seq x y z
N MET A 1 -13.91 12.61 -15.00
CA MET A 1 -13.04 11.91 -14.03
C MET A 1 -11.90 12.81 -13.64
N ASN A 2 -11.80 13.12 -12.35
CA ASN A 2 -10.72 13.94 -11.82
C ASN A 2 -9.80 13.06 -10.98
N ILE A 3 -8.59 12.82 -11.48
CA ILE A 3 -7.62 12.03 -10.76
C ILE A 3 -6.69 12.98 -10.00
N VAL A 4 -6.60 12.75 -8.68
CA VAL A 4 -5.73 13.51 -7.81
C VAL A 4 -4.64 12.59 -7.28
N PHE A 5 -3.39 13.00 -7.39
CA PHE A 5 -2.25 12.24 -6.91
C PHE A 5 -1.81 12.80 -5.56
N GLY A 6 -1.44 11.91 -4.67
CA GLY A 6 -0.96 12.33 -3.37
C GLY A 6 -0.47 11.17 -2.53
N GLN A 7 -0.09 11.48 -1.31
CA GLN A 7 0.35 10.49 -0.35
C GLN A 7 -0.83 10.06 0.51
N ALA A 8 -1.00 8.75 0.68
CA ALA A 8 -2.07 8.23 1.52
C ALA A 8 -1.75 8.47 3.00
N ASP A 9 -2.80 8.65 3.78
CA ASP A 9 -2.70 8.80 5.23
C ASP A 9 -3.59 7.77 5.93
N LEU A 10 -3.71 7.90 7.25
CA LEU A 10 -4.46 6.93 8.04
C LEU A 10 -5.93 6.83 7.65
N SER A 11 -6.50 7.89 7.09
CA SER A 11 -7.89 7.85 6.64
C SER A 11 -8.09 7.02 5.39
N ASP A 12 -7.00 6.65 4.72
CA ASP A 12 -7.04 5.88 3.46
C ASP A 12 -6.87 4.38 3.68
N ILE A 13 -6.72 3.93 4.92
CA ILE A 13 -6.39 2.54 5.21
C ILE A 13 -7.42 1.57 4.62
N ASP A 14 -8.71 1.86 4.75
CA ASP A 14 -9.74 0.98 4.22
C ASP A 14 -9.63 0.81 2.71
N GLU A 15 -9.35 1.91 2.00
CA GLU A 15 -9.16 1.86 0.55
C GLU A 15 -7.87 1.14 0.16
N LEU A 16 -6.81 1.30 0.94
CA LEU A 16 -5.57 0.57 0.70
C LEU A 16 -5.79 -0.94 0.84
N ILE A 17 -6.56 -1.35 1.83
CA ILE A 17 -6.90 -2.76 2.04
C ILE A 17 -7.74 -3.27 0.87
N ARG A 18 -8.73 -2.50 0.44
CA ARG A 18 -9.55 -2.86 -0.71
C ARG A 18 -8.70 -3.09 -1.95
N MET A 19 -7.75 -2.21 -2.20
CA MET A 19 -6.85 -2.33 -3.35
C MET A 19 -5.97 -3.57 -3.24
N ARG A 20 -5.48 -3.87 -2.03
CA ARG A 20 -4.67 -5.06 -1.81
C ARG A 20 -5.45 -6.34 -2.14
N ILE A 21 -6.68 -6.41 -1.67
CA ILE A 21 -7.54 -7.56 -1.96
C ILE A 21 -7.83 -7.66 -3.45
N ALA A 22 -8.10 -6.53 -4.09
CA ALA A 22 -8.37 -6.50 -5.53
C ALA A 22 -7.17 -7.00 -6.34
N TYR A 23 -5.96 -6.60 -5.97
CA TYR A 23 -4.74 -7.09 -6.63
C TYR A 23 -4.55 -8.58 -6.45
N MET A 24 -4.83 -9.10 -5.27
CA MET A 24 -4.70 -10.53 -5.03
C MET A 24 -5.70 -11.33 -5.86
N ILE A 25 -6.91 -10.84 -5.98
CA ILE A 25 -7.91 -11.49 -6.82
C ILE A 25 -7.48 -11.44 -8.28
N ASP A 26 -6.94 -10.33 -8.73
CA ASP A 26 -6.47 -10.15 -10.10
C ASP A 26 -5.32 -11.13 -10.42
N ASP A 27 -4.37 -11.25 -9.50
CA ASP A 27 -3.18 -12.08 -9.71
C ASP A 27 -3.48 -13.58 -9.61
N PHE A 28 -4.34 -13.97 -8.68
CA PHE A 28 -4.58 -15.38 -8.37
C PHE A 28 -5.96 -15.88 -8.79
N GLY A 29 -6.80 -15.01 -9.33
CA GLY A 29 -8.15 -15.36 -9.76
C GLY A 29 -9.19 -15.30 -8.64
N SER A 30 -8.79 -15.63 -7.43
CA SER A 30 -9.67 -15.57 -6.27
C SER A 30 -8.85 -15.76 -5.01
N ILE A 31 -9.42 -15.40 -3.88
CA ILE A 31 -8.83 -15.70 -2.57
C ILE A 31 -9.88 -16.37 -1.71
N SER A 32 -9.45 -17.21 -0.77
CA SER A 32 -10.36 -17.88 0.15
C SER A 32 -10.92 -16.89 1.17
N ASP A 33 -12.05 -17.24 1.78
CA ASP A 33 -12.62 -16.43 2.85
C ASP A 33 -11.66 -16.28 4.03
N GLU A 34 -10.93 -17.35 4.34
CA GLU A 34 -9.94 -17.33 5.42
C GLU A 34 -8.79 -16.35 5.14
N GLU A 35 -8.30 -16.35 3.92
CA GLU A 35 -7.26 -15.42 3.51
C GLU A 35 -7.75 -13.97 3.58
N ARG A 36 -8.97 -13.75 3.11
CA ARG A 36 -9.56 -12.41 3.14
C ARG A 36 -9.73 -11.92 4.57
N GLU A 37 -10.23 -12.77 5.46
CA GLU A 37 -10.36 -12.42 6.87
C GLU A 37 -9.02 -12.09 7.51
N GLY A 38 -7.99 -12.87 7.20
CA GLY A 38 -6.65 -12.63 7.70
C GLY A 38 -6.13 -11.25 7.27
N ILE A 39 -6.32 -10.91 6.01
CA ILE A 39 -5.92 -9.61 5.47
C ILE A 39 -6.69 -8.49 6.16
N GLU A 40 -8.00 -8.64 6.29
CA GLU A 40 -8.85 -7.62 6.90
C GLU A 40 -8.58 -7.42 8.38
N LYS A 41 -8.02 -8.42 9.05
CA LYS A 41 -7.63 -8.31 10.46
C LYS A 41 -6.25 -7.73 10.66
N GLN A 42 -5.31 -8.08 9.80
CA GLN A 42 -3.89 -7.75 9.99
C GLN A 42 -3.47 -6.45 9.34
N LEU A 43 -3.99 -6.14 8.17
CA LEU A 43 -3.55 -4.97 7.43
C LEU A 43 -3.88 -3.62 8.10
N PRO A 44 -5.05 -3.44 8.75
CA PRO A 44 -5.30 -2.16 9.41
C PRO A 44 -4.22 -1.80 10.42
N ASP A 45 -3.80 -2.76 11.21
CA ASP A 45 -2.76 -2.58 12.22
C ASP A 45 -1.40 -2.31 11.57
N TYR A 46 -1.09 -3.07 10.54
CA TYR A 46 0.15 -2.91 9.80
C TYR A 46 0.24 -1.50 9.22
N PHE A 47 -0.79 -1.05 8.52
CA PHE A 47 -0.79 0.29 7.94
C PHE A 47 -0.77 1.38 9.01
N ALA A 48 -1.49 1.17 10.11
CA ALA A 48 -1.52 2.15 11.20
C ALA A 48 -0.13 2.36 11.80
N ARG A 49 0.68 1.30 11.88
CA ARG A 49 2.02 1.37 12.45
C ARG A 49 3.08 1.87 11.47
N LYS A 50 2.93 1.54 10.20
CA LYS A 50 4.00 1.74 9.22
C LYS A 50 3.79 2.93 8.30
N LEU A 51 2.53 3.25 8.03
CA LEU A 51 2.20 4.26 7.02
C LEU A 51 2.70 5.64 7.46
N GLY A 52 3.47 6.26 6.57
CA GLY A 52 4.03 7.59 6.83
C GLY A 52 5.38 7.58 7.54
N THR A 53 5.84 6.42 8.01
CA THR A 53 7.14 6.29 8.68
C THR A 53 8.07 5.35 7.91
N GLU A 54 7.76 4.07 7.88
CA GLU A 54 8.56 3.07 7.17
C GLU A 54 7.98 2.73 5.81
N LEU A 55 6.71 3.07 5.59
CA LEU A 55 6.00 2.78 4.36
C LEU A 55 5.31 4.05 3.89
N ILE A 56 5.58 4.45 2.66
CA ILE A 56 4.87 5.57 2.04
C ILE A 56 4.04 5.02 0.90
N ALA A 57 2.77 5.35 0.88
CA ALA A 57 1.87 4.95 -0.20
C ALA A 57 1.51 6.18 -1.02
N PHE A 58 1.88 6.17 -2.30
CA PHE A 58 1.48 7.20 -3.23
C PHE A 58 0.26 6.70 -3.98
N VAL A 59 -0.80 7.48 -3.98
CA VAL A 59 -2.08 7.05 -4.51
C VAL A 59 -2.59 8.02 -5.56
N ALA A 60 -3.36 7.46 -6.49
CA ALA A 60 -4.18 8.22 -7.42
C ALA A 60 -5.62 7.97 -7.02
N LYS A 61 -6.37 9.04 -6.83
CA LYS A 61 -7.76 8.95 -6.40
C LYS A 61 -8.71 9.56 -7.41
N ASP A 62 -9.85 8.92 -7.56
CA ASP A 62 -11.01 9.47 -8.25
C ASP A 62 -12.06 9.71 -7.16
N GLY A 63 -12.21 10.96 -6.73
CA GLY A 63 -13.00 11.26 -5.55
C GLY A 63 -12.35 10.66 -4.31
N ASN A 64 -13.08 9.82 -3.59
CA ASN A 64 -12.58 9.15 -2.39
C ASN A 64 -12.03 7.76 -2.68
N ARG A 65 -12.08 7.34 -3.95
CA ARG A 65 -11.72 5.98 -4.31
C ARG A 65 -10.30 5.95 -4.86
N ILE A 66 -9.47 5.08 -4.28
CA ILE A 66 -8.12 4.85 -4.80
C ILE A 66 -8.20 3.99 -6.05
N VAL A 67 -7.63 4.49 -7.14
CA VAL A 67 -7.60 3.76 -8.41
C VAL A 67 -6.21 3.23 -8.73
N SER A 68 -5.19 3.71 -8.05
CA SER A 68 -3.82 3.21 -8.22
C SER A 68 -3.03 3.50 -6.97
N VAL A 69 -2.07 2.63 -6.65
CA VAL A 69 -1.19 2.82 -5.50
C VAL A 69 0.22 2.33 -5.82
N ALA A 70 1.21 3.07 -5.35
CA ALA A 70 2.61 2.67 -5.40
C ALA A 70 3.19 2.80 -3.99
N TYR A 71 3.91 1.79 -3.54
CA TYR A 71 4.49 1.76 -2.21
C TYR A 71 5.99 2.01 -2.27
N LEU A 72 6.48 2.81 -1.34
CA LEU A 72 7.89 3.03 -1.11
C LEU A 72 8.22 2.56 0.29
N HIS A 73 9.12 1.59 0.40
CA HIS A 73 9.62 1.14 1.70
C HIS A 73 10.91 1.88 2.02
N ILE A 74 10.96 2.47 3.21
CA ILE A 74 12.14 3.16 3.68
C ILE A 74 12.96 2.16 4.48
N ILE A 75 14.16 1.87 4.01
CA ILE A 75 15.07 0.94 4.68
C ILE A 75 16.25 1.73 5.21
N GLU A 76 16.46 1.64 6.51
CA GLU A 76 17.63 2.24 7.12
C GLU A 76 18.83 1.31 6.99
N MET A 77 19.84 1.79 6.34
CA MET A 77 21.07 1.02 6.15
C MET A 77 22.18 1.62 6.99
N PRO A 78 23.23 0.83 7.33
CA PRO A 78 24.36 1.39 8.07
C PRO A 78 25.03 2.51 7.29
N ALA A 79 25.41 3.54 8.00
CA ALA A 79 26.19 4.70 7.56
C ALA A 79 26.13 4.98 6.06
N ASN A 80 25.63 6.13 5.68
CA ASN A 80 25.60 6.67 4.33
C ASN A 80 25.00 5.75 3.25
N SER A 81 24.29 4.71 3.65
CA SER A 81 23.62 3.83 2.71
C SER A 81 22.13 3.88 2.95
N ILE A 82 21.50 4.88 2.41
CA ILE A 82 20.03 4.93 2.41
C ILE A 82 19.58 4.51 1.03
N LEU A 83 18.91 3.39 0.95
CA LEU A 83 18.39 2.88 -0.30
C LEU A 83 16.89 3.06 -0.34
N LEU A 84 16.41 3.53 -1.46
CA LEU A 84 14.98 3.62 -1.72
C LEU A 84 14.61 2.46 -2.61
N ASN A 85 14.03 1.43 -2.00
CA ASN A 85 13.56 0.28 -2.75
C ASN A 85 12.49 0.71 -3.74
N GLY A 86 12.50 0.11 -4.88
CA GLY A 86 11.58 0.49 -5.92
C GLY A 86 12.11 1.53 -6.86
N LEU A 87 13.10 2.32 -6.42
CA LEU A 87 13.77 3.25 -7.31
C LEU A 87 14.85 2.55 -8.13
N TYR A 88 15.39 1.44 -7.61
CA TYR A 88 16.43 0.68 -8.29
C TYR A 88 15.88 -0.55 -8.97
N GLY A 89 14.66 -0.61 -8.97
CA GLY A 89 14.04 -1.76 -9.59
C GLY A 89 14.35 -3.02 -8.88
N ASP A 90 14.86 -3.12 -8.59
CA ASP A 90 15.31 -3.97 -8.20
C ASP A 90 15.75 -4.50 -8.30
N VAL A 91 15.81 -4.01 -8.38
CA VAL A 91 16.41 -4.18 -8.61
C VAL A 91 16.57 -5.03 -8.32
#